data_cc60f24cd95d0027340b7b4e86851a3c
#
_entry.id   cc60f24cd95d0027340b7b4e86851a3c
#
_cell.length_a   1.000
_cell.length_b   1.000
_cell.length_c   1.000
_cell.angle_alpha   90.00
_cell.angle_beta   90.00
_cell.angle_gamma   90.00
#
_symmetry.space_group_name_H-M   'P 1'
#
loop_
_entity.id
_entity.type
_entity.pdbx_description
1 polymer ?
#
loop_
_entity_poly.entity_id
_entity_poly.type
_entity_poly.pdbx_seq_one_letter_code
_entity_poly.pdbx_strand_id
1 'polypeptide(L)'
;MLEFCDVSFSYEAGIPVIDDLSFSIHKGESVGLIGANGAGKSTIMKLMLGLLQGKDQIFVDSLPVEKKNLPVIRQKIGFVLQDSDNQMFMPTVYEDMIFGPLNYGLSKEEAEKRVDRVLRDLHLEELKYRHNHKLSGGEKRMAAIATILAMEPEMVVMDEPSTALDPCNRRAVINTINRLPQTKLIASHDLDMILDTCQRVLLLSHGHIAADGDANTILRDKELLEANRMELPFCLQRK
;
A
#
# COMPACT_ATOMS: atom_id res chain seq x y z
N MET A 1 4.33 -11.63 9.19
CA MET A 1 4.21 -11.31 7.74
C MET A 1 5.33 -10.40 7.28
N LEU A 2 5.52 -9.22 7.87
CA LEU A 2 6.60 -8.27 7.59
C LEU A 2 7.29 -7.87 8.89
N GLU A 3 8.64 -7.81 8.88
CA GLU A 3 9.44 -7.41 10.05
C GLU A 3 10.56 -6.48 9.60
N PHE A 4 10.74 -5.38 10.32
CA PHE A 4 11.85 -4.45 10.26
C PHE A 4 12.59 -4.54 11.61
N CYS A 5 13.90 -4.77 11.60
CA CYS A 5 14.74 -4.93 12.78
C CYS A 5 15.92 -3.96 12.70
N ASP A 6 15.88 -2.88 13.49
CA ASP A 6 16.95 -1.87 13.61
C ASP A 6 17.42 -1.32 12.24
N VAL A 7 16.46 -1.02 11.36
CA VAL A 7 16.72 -0.61 9.97
C VAL A 7 17.10 0.85 9.93
N SER A 8 18.26 1.17 9.35
CA SER A 8 18.67 2.54 9.05
C SER A 8 18.99 2.69 7.56
N PHE A 9 18.58 3.81 6.97
CA PHE A 9 18.79 4.08 5.56
C PHE A 9 19.01 5.57 5.27
N SER A 10 19.96 5.85 4.38
CA SER A 10 20.28 7.20 3.87
C SER A 10 20.41 7.15 2.35
N TYR A 11 19.84 8.12 1.64
CA TYR A 11 20.12 8.31 0.21
C TYR A 11 21.52 8.88 -0.02
N GLU A 12 21.94 9.77 0.87
CA GLU A 12 23.27 10.38 0.86
C GLU A 12 23.98 10.10 2.19
N ALA A 13 25.30 10.00 2.14
CA ALA A 13 26.10 9.70 3.33
C ALA A 13 25.91 10.80 4.41
N GLY A 14 25.56 10.37 5.62
CA GLY A 14 25.45 11.25 6.79
C GLY A 14 24.09 11.91 7.01
N ILE A 15 23.10 11.70 6.14
CA ILE A 15 21.74 12.22 6.33
C ILE A 15 20.76 11.03 6.38
N PRO A 16 20.42 10.50 7.57
CA PRO A 16 19.50 9.39 7.70
C PRO A 16 18.09 9.84 7.36
N VAL A 17 17.41 9.05 6.52
CA VAL A 17 15.97 9.20 6.22
C VAL A 17 15.16 8.23 7.07
N ILE A 18 15.71 7.06 7.34
CA ILE A 18 15.22 6.08 8.30
C ILE A 18 16.36 5.82 9.28
N ASP A 19 16.05 5.81 10.57
CA ASP A 19 17.05 5.68 11.62
C ASP A 19 16.53 4.77 12.75
N ASP A 20 17.20 3.63 12.94
CA ASP A 20 16.90 2.61 13.96
C ASP A 20 15.41 2.21 14.01
N LEU A 21 14.85 1.88 12.83
CA LEU A 21 13.43 1.59 12.65
C LEU A 21 13.15 0.10 12.90
N SER A 22 12.33 -0.19 13.90
CA SER A 22 11.87 -1.54 14.20
C SER A 22 10.35 -1.58 14.34
N PHE A 23 9.70 -2.48 13.61
CA PHE A 23 8.27 -2.81 13.75
C PHE A 23 7.96 -4.14 13.05
N SER A 24 6.80 -4.71 13.35
CA SER A 24 6.29 -5.90 12.66
C SER A 24 4.83 -5.71 12.24
N ILE A 25 4.43 -6.39 11.16
CA ILE A 25 3.04 -6.50 10.72
C ILE A 25 2.68 -7.97 10.66
N HIS A 26 1.64 -8.38 11.38
CA HIS A 26 1.17 -9.76 11.41
C HIS A 26 0.18 -10.03 10.27
N LYS A 27 0.00 -11.31 9.97
CA LYS A 27 -0.93 -11.76 8.93
C LYS A 27 -2.38 -11.37 9.28
N GLY A 28 -3.07 -10.74 8.33
CA GLY A 28 -4.44 -10.28 8.50
C GLY A 28 -4.60 -8.89 9.12
N GLU A 29 -3.51 -8.24 9.60
CA GLU A 29 -3.57 -6.86 10.09
C GLU A 29 -3.82 -5.86 8.96
N SER A 30 -4.54 -4.78 9.27
CA SER A 30 -4.63 -3.56 8.45
C SER A 30 -3.98 -2.42 9.21
N VAL A 31 -2.82 -2.00 8.72
CA VAL A 31 -1.94 -1.02 9.38
C VAL A 31 -1.85 0.24 8.54
N GLY A 32 -2.12 1.39 9.17
CA GLY A 32 -1.89 2.71 8.60
C GLY A 32 -0.46 3.19 8.88
N LEU A 33 0.26 3.60 7.85
CA LEU A 33 1.55 4.27 7.97
C LEU A 33 1.35 5.76 7.74
N ILE A 34 1.31 6.54 8.82
CA ILE A 34 1.09 7.98 8.76
C ILE A 34 2.34 8.77 9.13
N GLY A 35 2.34 10.05 8.83
CA GLY A 35 3.45 10.96 9.11
C GLY A 35 3.53 12.09 8.11
N ALA A 36 4.22 13.16 8.46
CA ALA A 36 4.40 14.32 7.60
C ALA A 36 5.07 13.97 6.26
N ASN A 37 4.98 14.88 5.28
CA ASN A 37 5.72 14.73 4.03
C ASN A 37 7.23 14.70 4.32
N GLY A 38 7.94 13.77 3.69
CA GLY A 38 9.36 13.55 3.92
C GLY A 38 9.72 12.72 5.16
N ALA A 39 8.74 12.24 5.95
CA ALA A 39 9.01 11.41 7.13
C ALA A 39 9.65 10.05 6.82
N GLY A 40 9.63 9.58 5.56
CA GLY A 40 10.25 8.32 5.15
C GLY A 40 9.26 7.22 4.72
N LYS A 41 7.94 7.49 4.66
CA LYS A 41 6.92 6.48 4.30
C LYS A 41 7.22 5.73 2.99
N SER A 42 7.46 6.46 1.90
CA SER A 42 7.80 5.85 0.60
C SER A 42 9.15 5.15 0.61
N THR A 43 10.08 5.57 1.48
CA THR A 43 11.36 4.89 1.68
C THR A 43 11.16 3.52 2.31
N ILE A 44 10.34 3.42 3.36
CA ILE A 44 9.96 2.13 3.99
C ILE A 44 9.38 1.18 2.95
N MET A 45 8.42 1.66 2.13
CA MET A 45 7.81 0.83 1.09
C MET A 45 8.80 0.36 0.02
N LYS A 46 9.74 1.23 -0.38
CA LYS A 46 10.80 0.85 -1.33
C LYS A 46 11.79 -0.15 -0.73
N LEU A 47 12.13 -0.01 0.54
CA LEU A 47 13.02 -0.94 1.25
C LEU A 47 12.39 -2.34 1.34
N MET A 48 11.12 -2.46 1.75
CA MET A 48 10.45 -3.76 1.87
C MET A 48 10.28 -4.49 0.53
N LEU A 49 10.25 -3.76 -0.58
CA LEU A 49 10.17 -4.32 -1.94
C LEU A 49 11.55 -4.60 -2.55
N GLY A 50 12.64 -4.30 -1.82
CA GLY A 50 14.01 -4.41 -2.31
C GLY A 50 14.30 -3.52 -3.51
N LEU A 51 13.61 -2.37 -3.62
CA LEU A 51 13.90 -1.31 -4.60
C LEU A 51 15.03 -0.38 -4.11
N LEU A 52 15.25 -0.36 -2.81
CA LEU A 52 16.40 0.25 -2.16
C LEU A 52 17.15 -0.85 -1.41
N GLN A 53 18.47 -0.78 -1.40
CA GLN A 53 19.29 -1.72 -0.66
C GLN A 53 19.47 -1.20 0.76
N GLY A 54 18.77 -1.83 1.71
CA GLY A 54 19.05 -1.73 3.15
C GLY A 54 20.10 -2.79 3.55
N LYS A 55 20.57 -2.72 4.79
CA LYS A 55 21.26 -3.85 5.42
C LYS A 55 20.23 -4.94 5.69
N ASP A 56 20.62 -6.22 5.74
CA ASP A 56 19.78 -7.45 5.81
C ASP A 56 18.90 -7.56 7.09
N GLN A 57 18.06 -6.57 7.33
CA GLN A 57 17.27 -6.40 8.56
C GLN A 57 15.76 -6.31 8.29
N ILE A 58 15.35 -6.64 7.06
CA ILE A 58 13.93 -6.64 6.67
C ILE A 58 13.57 -8.06 6.24
N PHE A 59 12.47 -8.57 6.79
CA PHE A 59 12.02 -9.94 6.51
C PHE A 59 10.56 -9.96 6.08
N VAL A 60 10.25 -10.80 5.10
CA VAL A 60 8.88 -11.11 4.66
C VAL A 60 8.68 -12.62 4.83
N ASP A 61 7.79 -13.03 5.72
CA ASP A 61 7.61 -14.44 6.12
C ASP A 61 8.96 -15.14 6.44
N SER A 62 9.78 -14.49 7.25
CA SER A 62 11.13 -14.93 7.65
C SER A 62 12.13 -15.01 6.49
N LEU A 63 11.78 -14.60 5.28
CA LEU A 63 12.72 -14.47 4.15
C LEU A 63 13.34 -13.07 4.18
N PRO A 64 14.67 -12.95 4.27
CA PRO A 64 15.31 -11.64 4.23
C PRO A 64 15.13 -10.98 2.86
N VAL A 65 14.91 -9.65 2.85
CA VAL A 65 14.76 -8.84 1.64
C VAL A 65 16.12 -8.64 0.99
N GLU A 66 16.55 -9.65 0.26
CA GLU A 66 17.80 -9.67 -0.48
C GLU A 66 17.57 -10.17 -1.90
N LYS A 67 18.48 -9.84 -2.82
CA LYS A 67 18.33 -10.03 -4.28
C LYS A 67 17.82 -11.43 -4.67
N LYS A 68 18.31 -12.49 -4.03
CA LYS A 68 17.91 -13.88 -4.35
C LYS A 68 16.46 -14.20 -3.99
N ASN A 69 15.89 -13.52 -2.98
CA ASN A 69 14.55 -13.77 -2.45
C ASN A 69 13.49 -12.85 -3.08
N LEU A 70 13.89 -11.75 -3.74
CA LEU A 70 12.95 -10.77 -4.30
C LEU A 70 11.87 -11.37 -5.22
N PRO A 71 12.13 -12.36 -6.08
CA PRO A 71 11.07 -12.95 -6.90
C PRO A 71 9.94 -13.53 -6.06
N VAL A 72 10.26 -14.24 -4.97
CA VAL A 72 9.29 -14.85 -4.06
C VAL A 72 8.58 -13.77 -3.23
N ILE A 73 9.33 -12.79 -2.69
CA ILE A 73 8.78 -11.70 -1.88
C ILE A 73 7.79 -10.86 -2.69
N ARG A 74 8.12 -10.53 -3.95
CA ARG A 74 7.26 -9.74 -4.84
C ARG A 74 6.02 -10.49 -5.34
N GLN A 75 5.97 -11.81 -5.23
CA GLN A 75 4.73 -12.57 -5.41
C GLN A 75 3.79 -12.42 -4.21
N LYS A 76 4.36 -12.32 -3.00
CA LYS A 76 3.59 -12.21 -1.75
C LYS A 76 3.06 -10.81 -1.49
N ILE A 77 3.73 -9.77 -1.99
CA ILE A 77 3.39 -8.37 -1.74
C ILE A 77 2.94 -7.70 -3.03
N GLY A 78 1.68 -7.31 -3.07
CA GLY A 78 1.16 -6.44 -4.12
C GLY A 78 1.33 -4.98 -3.74
N PHE A 79 1.81 -4.15 -4.66
CA PHE A 79 2.03 -2.72 -4.40
C PHE A 79 1.20 -1.85 -5.33
N VAL A 80 0.31 -1.05 -4.74
CA VAL A 80 -0.51 -0.05 -5.43
C VAL A 80 0.21 1.29 -5.34
N LEU A 81 0.63 1.82 -6.47
CA LEU A 81 1.34 3.09 -6.57
C LEU A 81 0.41 4.28 -6.32
N GLN A 82 0.95 5.38 -5.81
CA GLN A 82 0.24 6.64 -5.65
C GLN A 82 -0.30 7.16 -6.99
N ASP A 83 0.49 7.05 -8.04
CA ASP A 83 0.08 7.44 -9.40
C ASP A 83 -0.27 6.19 -10.22
N SER A 84 -1.56 6.04 -10.53
CA SER A 84 -2.06 4.91 -11.33
C SER A 84 -1.59 4.96 -12.79
N ASP A 85 -1.22 6.14 -13.32
CA ASP A 85 -0.66 6.26 -14.68
C ASP A 85 0.73 5.61 -14.77
N ASN A 86 1.49 5.63 -13.68
CA ASN A 86 2.79 4.96 -13.60
C ASN A 86 2.67 3.44 -13.35
N GLN A 87 1.50 2.96 -12.92
CA GLN A 87 1.27 1.54 -12.67
C GLN A 87 0.70 0.82 -13.89
N MET A 88 -0.24 1.47 -14.60
CA MET A 88 -0.95 0.88 -15.75
C MET A 88 -0.22 1.27 -17.05
N PHE A 89 0.52 0.32 -17.62
CA PHE A 89 1.41 0.57 -18.76
C PHE A 89 1.01 -0.20 -20.04
N MET A 90 0.06 -1.14 -19.94
CA MET A 90 -0.48 -1.85 -21.10
C MET A 90 -1.61 -1.06 -21.77
N PRO A 91 -1.98 -1.37 -23.02
CA PRO A 91 -3.05 -0.65 -23.72
C PRO A 91 -4.41 -0.74 -23.04
N THR A 92 -4.77 -1.89 -22.46
CA THR A 92 -6.09 -2.15 -21.86
C THR A 92 -5.99 -2.68 -20.42
N VAL A 93 -7.06 -2.53 -19.64
CA VAL A 93 -7.16 -3.06 -18.28
C VAL A 93 -6.91 -4.57 -18.24
N TYR A 94 -7.47 -5.33 -19.21
CA TYR A 94 -7.25 -6.78 -19.29
C TYR A 94 -5.78 -7.12 -19.45
N GLU A 95 -5.08 -6.42 -20.34
CA GLU A 95 -3.65 -6.69 -20.61
C GLU A 95 -2.77 -6.38 -19.40
N ASP A 96 -3.07 -5.31 -18.65
CA ASP A 96 -2.38 -5.01 -17.39
C ASP A 96 -2.67 -6.08 -16.32
N MET A 97 -3.93 -6.50 -16.18
CA MET A 97 -4.32 -7.45 -15.15
C MET A 97 -3.74 -8.86 -15.40
N ILE A 98 -3.66 -9.31 -16.65
CA ILE A 98 -3.17 -10.65 -16.99
C ILE A 98 -1.64 -10.74 -17.00
N PHE A 99 -0.95 -9.60 -17.14
CA PHE A 99 0.51 -9.53 -17.26
C PHE A 99 1.24 -10.16 -16.06
N GLY A 100 0.86 -9.77 -14.85
CA GLY A 100 1.47 -10.30 -13.62
C GLY A 100 1.30 -11.82 -13.47
N PRO A 101 0.07 -12.36 -13.50
CA PRO A 101 -0.19 -13.80 -13.44
C PRO A 101 0.59 -14.61 -14.47
N LEU A 102 0.64 -14.16 -15.73
CA LEU A 102 1.41 -14.85 -16.78
C LEU A 102 2.92 -14.84 -16.50
N ASN A 103 3.47 -13.72 -16.03
CA ASN A 103 4.89 -13.63 -15.68
C ASN A 103 5.29 -14.53 -14.50
N TYR A 104 4.33 -14.86 -13.64
CA TYR A 104 4.52 -15.81 -12.55
C TYR A 104 4.21 -17.27 -12.95
N GLY A 105 4.05 -17.53 -14.25
CA GLY A 105 3.99 -18.88 -14.81
C GLY A 105 2.61 -19.52 -14.79
N LEU A 106 1.54 -18.77 -14.56
CA LEU A 106 0.19 -19.30 -14.72
C LEU A 106 -0.09 -19.56 -16.21
N SER A 107 -0.89 -20.59 -16.48
CA SER A 107 -1.46 -20.78 -17.79
C SER A 107 -2.39 -19.60 -18.15
N LYS A 108 -2.55 -19.33 -19.45
CA LYS A 108 -3.43 -18.27 -19.91
C LYS A 108 -4.86 -18.44 -19.37
N GLU A 109 -5.35 -19.68 -19.38
CA GLU A 109 -6.71 -20.00 -18.90
C GLU A 109 -6.88 -19.69 -17.39
N GLU A 110 -5.90 -20.04 -16.56
CA GLU A 110 -5.91 -19.74 -15.12
C GLU A 110 -5.81 -18.24 -14.86
N ALA A 111 -4.94 -17.54 -15.59
CA ALA A 111 -4.80 -16.11 -15.49
C ALA A 111 -6.10 -15.37 -15.88
N GLU A 112 -6.77 -15.79 -16.97
CA GLU A 112 -8.07 -15.24 -17.38
C GLU A 112 -9.14 -15.46 -16.31
N LYS A 113 -9.22 -16.67 -15.72
CA LYS A 113 -10.16 -16.96 -14.62
C LYS A 113 -9.95 -16.05 -13.42
N ARG A 114 -8.67 -15.74 -13.07
CA ARG A 114 -8.36 -14.80 -11.98
C ARG A 114 -8.79 -13.39 -12.32
N VAL A 115 -8.47 -12.92 -13.52
CA VAL A 115 -8.88 -11.59 -14.01
C VAL A 115 -10.39 -11.43 -13.94
N ASP A 116 -11.15 -12.41 -14.49
CA ASP A 116 -12.61 -12.35 -14.51
C ASP A 116 -13.24 -12.41 -13.12
N ARG A 117 -12.62 -13.16 -12.19
CA ARG A 117 -13.06 -13.17 -10.80
C ARG A 117 -12.86 -11.81 -10.14
N VAL A 118 -11.65 -11.23 -10.23
CA VAL A 118 -11.33 -9.95 -9.61
C VAL A 118 -12.20 -8.82 -10.18
N LEU A 119 -12.41 -8.77 -11.49
CA LEU A 119 -13.28 -7.77 -12.11
C LEU A 119 -14.71 -7.87 -11.59
N ARG A 120 -15.22 -9.08 -11.42
CA ARG A 120 -16.56 -9.35 -10.87
C ARG A 120 -16.66 -8.94 -9.40
N ASP A 121 -15.68 -9.31 -8.59
CA ASP A 121 -15.63 -9.00 -7.14
C ASP A 121 -15.57 -7.49 -6.89
N LEU A 122 -14.99 -6.73 -7.82
CA LEU A 122 -14.87 -5.28 -7.77
C LEU A 122 -15.93 -4.53 -8.59
N HIS A 123 -16.82 -5.24 -9.31
CA HIS A 123 -17.83 -4.67 -10.23
C HIS A 123 -17.20 -3.80 -11.32
N LEU A 124 -16.15 -4.29 -11.96
CA LEU A 124 -15.37 -3.60 -12.99
C LEU A 124 -15.42 -4.34 -14.36
N GLU A 125 -16.36 -5.26 -14.57
CA GLU A 125 -16.42 -6.10 -15.77
C GLU A 125 -16.48 -5.28 -17.06
N GLU A 126 -17.18 -4.15 -17.01
CA GLU A 126 -17.30 -3.23 -18.16
C GLU A 126 -15.97 -2.55 -18.55
N LEU A 127 -15.00 -2.49 -17.62
CA LEU A 127 -13.69 -1.88 -17.88
C LEU A 127 -12.72 -2.87 -18.54
N LYS A 128 -13.01 -4.17 -18.58
CA LYS A 128 -12.07 -5.23 -18.98
C LYS A 128 -11.28 -4.89 -20.25
N TYR A 129 -11.95 -4.46 -21.30
CA TYR A 129 -11.35 -4.18 -22.60
C TYR A 129 -11.23 -2.67 -22.89
N ARG A 130 -11.48 -1.81 -21.90
CA ARG A 130 -11.28 -0.37 -22.07
C ARG A 130 -9.80 -0.03 -22.09
N HIS A 131 -9.46 0.94 -22.93
CA HIS A 131 -8.10 1.49 -22.97
C HIS A 131 -7.82 2.32 -21.72
N ASN A 132 -6.63 2.16 -21.14
CA ASN A 132 -6.22 2.82 -19.90
C ASN A 132 -6.29 4.35 -19.98
N HIS A 133 -5.95 4.93 -21.13
CA HIS A 133 -6.02 6.38 -21.36
C HIS A 133 -7.46 6.93 -21.47
N LYS A 134 -8.48 6.07 -21.55
CA LYS A 134 -9.90 6.47 -21.60
C LYS A 134 -10.62 6.30 -20.26
N LEU A 135 -9.91 5.86 -19.22
CA LEU A 135 -10.48 5.72 -17.89
C LEU A 135 -10.49 7.07 -17.17
N SER A 136 -11.55 7.31 -16.39
CA SER A 136 -11.54 8.37 -15.38
C SER A 136 -10.51 8.07 -14.28
N GLY A 137 -10.13 9.07 -13.47
CA GLY A 137 -9.18 8.88 -12.38
C GLY A 137 -9.63 7.79 -11.38
N GLY A 138 -10.92 7.76 -11.04
CA GLY A 138 -11.48 6.73 -10.15
C GLY A 138 -11.49 5.33 -10.78
N GLU A 139 -11.91 5.19 -12.04
CA GLU A 139 -11.85 3.92 -12.77
C GLU A 139 -10.41 3.42 -12.87
N LYS A 140 -9.46 4.31 -13.16
CA LYS A 140 -8.04 3.96 -13.24
C LYS A 140 -7.47 3.50 -11.89
N ARG A 141 -7.84 4.16 -10.79
CA ARG A 141 -7.46 3.74 -9.43
C ARG A 141 -7.99 2.35 -9.12
N MET A 142 -9.27 2.09 -9.40
CA MET A 142 -9.87 0.80 -9.16
C MET A 142 -9.28 -0.29 -10.06
N ALA A 143 -8.99 0.01 -11.32
CA ALA A 143 -8.29 -0.90 -12.24
C ALA A 143 -6.86 -1.21 -11.76
N ALA A 144 -6.12 -0.21 -11.25
CA ALA A 144 -4.79 -0.42 -10.68
C ALA A 144 -4.83 -1.33 -9.44
N ILE A 145 -5.83 -1.20 -8.57
CA ILE A 145 -6.04 -2.14 -7.45
C ILE A 145 -6.36 -3.54 -8.00
N ALA A 146 -7.26 -3.65 -8.99
CA ALA A 146 -7.63 -4.93 -9.60
C ALA A 146 -6.41 -5.66 -10.22
N THR A 147 -5.49 -4.92 -10.86
CA THR A 147 -4.25 -5.48 -11.43
C THR A 147 -3.41 -6.18 -10.35
N ILE A 148 -3.29 -5.58 -9.19
CA ILE A 148 -2.55 -6.16 -8.07
C ILE A 148 -3.28 -7.38 -7.49
N LEU A 149 -4.60 -7.31 -7.34
CA LEU A 149 -5.39 -8.41 -6.78
C LEU A 149 -5.44 -9.65 -7.70
N ALA A 150 -5.28 -9.47 -9.01
CA ALA A 150 -5.18 -10.59 -9.96
C ALA A 150 -3.95 -11.48 -9.71
N MET A 151 -2.93 -10.97 -9.02
CA MET A 151 -1.74 -11.74 -8.61
C MET A 151 -1.96 -12.53 -7.32
N GLU A 152 -3.08 -12.34 -6.61
CA GLU A 152 -3.42 -12.98 -5.33
C GLU A 152 -2.33 -12.80 -4.26
N PRO A 153 -1.90 -11.58 -3.95
CA PRO A 153 -0.87 -11.35 -2.95
C PRO A 153 -1.38 -11.69 -1.54
N GLU A 154 -0.47 -12.06 -0.64
CA GLU A 154 -0.77 -12.25 0.78
C GLU A 154 -0.86 -10.91 1.53
N MET A 155 -0.16 -9.89 1.04
CA MET A 155 -0.15 -8.53 1.59
C MET A 155 -0.34 -7.51 0.47
N VAL A 156 -1.15 -6.48 0.73
CA VAL A 156 -1.32 -5.34 -0.19
C VAL A 156 -0.77 -4.09 0.49
N VAL A 157 0.17 -3.46 -0.18
CA VAL A 157 0.75 -2.18 0.21
C VAL A 157 0.19 -1.10 -0.70
N MET A 158 -0.31 -0.02 -0.13
CA MET A 158 -0.92 1.07 -0.89
C MET A 158 -0.26 2.40 -0.52
N ASP A 159 0.21 3.12 -1.53
CA ASP A 159 0.74 4.47 -1.37
C ASP A 159 -0.33 5.48 -1.80
N GLU A 160 -0.86 6.24 -0.83
CA GLU A 160 -1.85 7.30 -1.03
C GLU A 160 -3.05 6.88 -1.93
N PRO A 161 -3.78 5.80 -1.60
CA PRO A 161 -4.77 5.23 -2.51
C PRO A 161 -6.00 6.11 -2.75
N SER A 162 -6.28 7.11 -1.91
CA SER A 162 -7.41 8.05 -2.05
C SER A 162 -7.05 9.38 -2.68
N THR A 163 -5.77 9.64 -2.95
CA THR A 163 -5.30 10.94 -3.45
C THR A 163 -5.89 11.25 -4.82
N ALA A 164 -6.32 12.53 -5.00
CA ALA A 164 -6.90 13.07 -6.23
C ALA A 164 -8.22 12.42 -6.68
N LEU A 165 -8.92 11.70 -5.80
CA LEU A 165 -10.24 11.15 -6.06
C LEU A 165 -11.34 12.09 -5.59
N ASP A 166 -12.43 12.13 -6.34
CA ASP A 166 -13.67 12.73 -5.86
C ASP A 166 -14.29 11.91 -4.70
N PRO A 167 -15.23 12.48 -3.92
CA PRO A 167 -15.79 11.81 -2.75
C PRO A 167 -16.43 10.44 -3.02
N CYS A 168 -17.05 10.25 -4.19
CA CYS A 168 -17.70 8.99 -4.57
C CYS A 168 -16.63 7.89 -4.83
N ASN A 169 -15.64 8.19 -5.64
CA ASN A 169 -14.54 7.30 -5.95
C ASN A 169 -13.67 7.01 -4.71
N ARG A 170 -13.41 8.03 -3.87
CA ARG A 170 -12.74 7.84 -2.58
C ARG A 170 -13.50 6.82 -1.70
N ARG A 171 -14.82 6.94 -1.59
CA ARG A 171 -15.65 6.00 -0.82
C ARG A 171 -15.62 4.59 -1.43
N ALA A 172 -15.63 4.47 -2.75
CA ALA A 172 -15.52 3.18 -3.42
C ALA A 172 -14.18 2.48 -3.10
N VAL A 173 -13.07 3.22 -3.11
CA VAL A 173 -11.74 2.69 -2.72
C VAL A 173 -11.73 2.25 -1.25
N ILE A 174 -12.25 3.05 -0.32
CA ILE A 174 -12.36 2.70 1.11
C ILE A 174 -13.17 1.40 1.29
N ASN A 175 -14.33 1.31 0.64
CA ASN A 175 -15.18 0.11 0.72
C ASN A 175 -14.47 -1.12 0.15
N THR A 176 -13.70 -0.96 -0.92
CA THR A 176 -12.88 -2.04 -1.50
C THR A 176 -11.81 -2.48 -0.51
N ILE A 177 -11.02 -1.55 0.04
CA ILE A 177 -9.96 -1.84 1.03
C ILE A 177 -10.53 -2.63 2.23
N ASN A 178 -11.71 -2.25 2.74
CA ASN A 178 -12.34 -2.90 3.88
C ASN A 178 -12.81 -4.35 3.60
N ARG A 179 -13.07 -4.69 2.34
CA ARG A 179 -13.46 -6.06 1.92
C ARG A 179 -12.26 -6.97 1.65
N LEU A 180 -11.06 -6.40 1.48
CA LEU A 180 -9.87 -7.19 1.19
C LEU A 180 -9.46 -8.04 2.40
N PRO A 181 -9.31 -9.36 2.25
CA PRO A 181 -8.91 -10.26 3.34
C PRO A 181 -7.39 -10.24 3.59
N GLN A 182 -6.60 -9.66 2.68
CA GLN A 182 -5.15 -9.61 2.74
C GLN A 182 -4.67 -8.78 3.93
N THR A 183 -3.44 -9.04 4.37
CA THR A 183 -2.68 -8.10 5.22
C THR A 183 -2.52 -6.78 4.46
N LYS A 184 -2.68 -5.64 5.14
CA LYS A 184 -2.62 -4.33 4.49
C LYS A 184 -1.65 -3.39 5.19
N LEU A 185 -0.84 -2.68 4.39
CA LEU A 185 -0.10 -1.51 4.82
C LEU A 185 -0.50 -0.33 3.94
N ILE A 186 -1.10 0.68 4.54
CA ILE A 186 -1.65 1.83 3.81
C ILE A 186 -0.92 3.08 4.27
N ALA A 187 -0.08 3.64 3.41
CA ALA A 187 0.52 4.94 3.65
C ALA A 187 -0.43 6.03 3.15
N SER A 188 -0.81 6.96 4.02
CA SER A 188 -1.64 8.09 3.62
C SER A 188 -1.56 9.27 4.58
N HIS A 189 -1.86 10.45 4.03
CA HIS A 189 -2.14 11.67 4.77
C HIS A 189 -3.66 11.89 4.99
N ASP A 190 -4.52 11.08 4.37
CA ASP A 190 -5.96 11.06 4.58
C ASP A 190 -6.28 10.27 5.85
N LEU A 191 -6.25 10.96 7.01
CA LEU A 191 -6.44 10.32 8.31
C LEU A 191 -7.85 9.79 8.54
N ASP A 192 -8.86 10.38 7.88
CA ASP A 192 -10.24 9.86 7.89
C ASP A 192 -10.31 8.49 7.19
N MET A 193 -9.60 8.31 6.07
CA MET A 193 -9.50 7.03 5.40
C MET A 193 -8.75 6.00 6.27
N ILE A 194 -7.64 6.40 6.90
CA ILE A 194 -6.89 5.52 7.80
C ILE A 194 -7.78 5.06 8.97
N LEU A 195 -8.55 5.97 9.57
CA LEU A 195 -9.49 5.66 10.64
C LEU A 195 -10.59 4.68 10.19
N ASP A 196 -11.05 4.81 8.92
CA ASP A 196 -12.09 3.95 8.32
C ASP A 196 -11.55 2.56 7.94
N THR A 197 -10.23 2.39 7.69
CA THR A 197 -9.67 1.19 7.05
C THR A 197 -8.64 0.42 7.87
N CYS A 198 -8.04 1.04 8.90
CA CYS A 198 -6.95 0.46 9.66
C CYS A 198 -7.32 0.26 11.12
N GLN A 199 -6.90 -0.87 11.72
CA GLN A 199 -7.03 -1.11 13.16
C GLN A 199 -5.83 -0.58 13.95
N ARG A 200 -4.65 -0.52 13.32
CA ARG A 200 -3.39 -0.10 13.93
C ARG A 200 -2.73 0.98 13.09
N VAL A 201 -2.02 1.88 13.73
CA VAL A 201 -1.30 2.98 13.08
C VAL A 201 0.15 2.99 13.54
N LEU A 202 1.04 3.13 12.58
CA LEU A 202 2.45 3.48 12.76
C LEU A 202 2.61 4.98 12.41
N LEU A 203 2.88 5.81 13.40
CA LEU A 203 3.18 7.23 13.20
C LEU A 203 4.69 7.39 13.00
N LEU A 204 5.08 7.71 11.78
CA LEU A 204 6.47 7.94 11.40
C LEU A 204 6.83 9.42 11.53
N SER A 205 7.88 9.72 12.25
CA SER A 205 8.40 11.07 12.45
C SER A 205 9.92 11.07 12.42
N HIS A 206 10.52 11.92 11.58
CA HIS A 206 11.97 12.06 11.45
C HIS A 206 12.74 10.73 11.32
N GLY A 207 12.17 9.77 10.58
CA GLY A 207 12.80 8.47 10.34
C GLY A 207 12.58 7.42 11.43
N HIS A 208 11.88 7.74 12.53
CA HIS A 208 11.58 6.84 13.64
C HIS A 208 10.07 6.60 13.78
N ILE A 209 9.68 5.52 14.45
CA ILE A 209 8.28 5.32 14.90
C ILE A 209 8.05 6.17 16.15
N ALA A 210 7.27 7.24 16.01
CA ALA A 210 6.87 8.09 17.14
C ALA A 210 5.72 7.47 17.96
N ALA A 211 4.85 6.70 17.32
CA ALA A 211 3.82 5.93 17.98
C ALA A 211 3.43 4.69 17.16
N ASP A 212 3.08 3.61 17.86
CA ASP A 212 2.61 2.35 17.31
C ASP A 212 1.47 1.83 18.19
N GLY A 213 0.28 1.69 17.66
CA GLY A 213 -0.87 1.22 18.44
C GLY A 213 -2.21 1.33 17.72
N ASP A 214 -3.29 1.20 18.50
CA ASP A 214 -4.66 1.27 18.03
C ASP A 214 -4.96 2.57 17.28
N ALA A 215 -5.56 2.45 16.09
CA ALA A 215 -5.82 3.59 15.21
C ALA A 215 -6.73 4.65 15.84
N ASN A 216 -7.78 4.22 16.57
CA ASN A 216 -8.68 5.16 17.24
C ASN A 216 -7.99 5.92 18.37
N THR A 217 -7.07 5.27 19.07
CA THR A 217 -6.31 5.90 20.15
C THR A 217 -5.35 6.95 19.60
N ILE A 218 -4.50 6.56 18.64
CA ILE A 218 -3.47 7.45 18.07
C ILE A 218 -4.11 8.63 17.31
N LEU A 219 -5.13 8.37 16.48
CA LEU A 219 -5.76 9.41 15.66
C LEU A 219 -6.68 10.36 16.44
N ARG A 220 -6.95 10.10 17.72
CA ARG A 220 -7.66 11.03 18.62
C ARG A 220 -6.73 11.81 19.54
N ASP A 221 -5.47 11.44 19.60
CA ASP A 221 -4.46 12.15 20.39
C ASP A 221 -3.97 13.39 19.63
N LYS A 222 -4.64 14.50 19.89
CA LYS A 222 -4.33 15.80 19.27
C LYS A 222 -2.90 16.26 19.55
N GLU A 223 -2.45 16.12 20.80
CA GLU A 223 -1.11 16.59 21.21
C GLU A 223 -0.02 15.78 20.50
N LEU A 224 -0.19 14.46 20.41
CA LEU A 224 0.71 13.58 19.68
C LEU A 224 0.78 13.95 18.18
N LEU A 225 -0.37 14.15 17.53
CA LEU A 225 -0.42 14.49 16.11
C LEU A 225 0.20 15.85 15.83
N GLU A 226 -0.15 16.91 16.59
CA GLU A 226 0.42 18.26 16.43
C GLU A 226 1.92 18.28 16.68
N ALA A 227 2.43 17.56 17.67
CA ALA A 227 3.86 17.43 17.94
C ALA A 227 4.63 16.82 16.75
N ASN A 228 3.94 16.01 15.92
CA ASN A 228 4.47 15.36 14.71
C ASN A 228 4.02 16.03 13.41
N ARG A 229 3.60 17.31 13.46
CA ARG A 229 3.20 18.13 12.31
C ARG A 229 2.00 17.55 11.54
N MET A 230 1.08 16.94 12.25
CA MET A 230 -0.17 16.42 11.72
C MET A 230 -1.35 17.05 12.45
N GLU A 231 -2.52 17.01 11.85
CA GLU A 231 -3.77 17.47 12.44
C GLU A 231 -4.68 16.27 12.74
N LEU A 232 -5.71 16.49 13.57
CA LEU A 232 -6.77 15.49 13.76
C LEU A 232 -7.47 15.15 12.43
N PRO A 233 -7.97 13.92 12.25
CA PRO A 233 -8.92 13.58 11.18
C PRO A 233 -10.06 14.61 11.11
N PHE A 234 -10.50 14.99 9.91
CA PHE A 234 -11.55 16.02 9.75
C PHE A 234 -12.85 15.66 10.48
N CYS A 235 -13.21 14.38 10.51
CA CYS A 235 -14.39 13.91 11.24
C CYS A 235 -14.29 14.11 12.76
N LEU A 236 -13.09 14.27 13.31
CA LEU A 236 -12.84 14.49 14.74
C LEU A 236 -12.59 15.95 15.10
N GLN A 237 -12.41 16.85 14.13
CA GLN A 237 -12.21 18.29 14.37
C GLN A 237 -13.51 19.02 14.71
N ARG A 238 -14.67 18.42 14.41
CA ARG A 238 -15.96 19.04 14.70
C ARG A 238 -16.36 18.78 16.15
N LYS A 239 -16.23 19.80 16.98
CA LYS A 239 -17.04 20.04 18.17
C LYS A 239 -17.71 21.38 18.06
#